data_9598e35c6138958c4065bbe21ae2ec7a
#
_entry.id   9598e35c6138958c4065bbe21ae2ec7a
#
_cell.length_a   1.000
_cell.length_b   1.000
_cell.length_c   1.000
_cell.angle_alpha   90.00
_cell.angle_beta   90.00
_cell.angle_gamma   90.00
#
_symmetry.space_group_name_H-M   'P 1'
#
loop_
_entity.id
_entity.type
_entity.pdbx_description
1 polymer ?
#
loop_
_entity_poly.entity_id
_entity_poly.type
_entity_poly.pdbx_seq_one_letter_code
_entity_poly.pdbx_strand_id
1 'polypeptide(L)'
;MTAQLLDGKALAAEIRANVKAQVQTLAAEGVQTSLAVVLVGEDPASQVYVRNKIKACADTGIRSLEFRMSAETTEEELLAKIKELNEDDSVDGILVQLPLPAQINAEAVISAICPKKDVDGFHVMHAGALMTGKEGFVPCTPYGVMRLIEKSGVNPAGKTAVVVGRSNIVGKPMAMLLLAANATVTVAHSRTPDLAEVTRRADILVAAVGRAKLIKADMVKPGAVVIDVGMNRDENGKLCGDVDFDDVKETAGFITPVPGGVGPMTIAMLMYNTVTAARSRRCFAC
;
A
#
# COMPACT_ATOMS: atom_id res chain seq x y z
N MET A 1 -9.95 -19.48 20.91
CA MET A 1 -9.77 -20.07 19.53
C MET A 1 -8.73 -19.24 18.84
N THR A 2 -7.68 -19.85 18.36
CA THR A 2 -6.60 -19.14 17.66
C THR A 2 -7.13 -18.51 16.36
N ALA A 3 -6.74 -17.29 16.08
CA ALA A 3 -7.17 -16.52 14.90
C ALA A 3 -6.85 -17.24 13.59
N GLN A 4 -7.72 -17.13 12.60
CA GLN A 4 -7.43 -17.54 11.23
C GLN A 4 -6.41 -16.57 10.60
N LEU A 5 -5.35 -17.13 9.99
CA LEU A 5 -4.34 -16.33 9.33
C LEU A 5 -4.85 -15.76 8.02
N LEU A 6 -4.67 -14.46 7.82
CA LEU A 6 -4.83 -13.81 6.53
C LEU A 6 -3.48 -13.82 5.78
N ASP A 7 -3.27 -14.89 5.01
CA ASP A 7 -2.02 -15.08 4.25
C ASP A 7 -1.96 -14.13 3.05
N GLY A 8 -1.28 -13.00 3.25
CA GLY A 8 -1.08 -12.00 2.20
C GLY A 8 -0.15 -12.48 1.08
N LYS A 9 0.75 -13.44 1.32
CA LYS A 9 1.59 -14.01 0.25
C LYS A 9 0.76 -14.81 -0.75
N ALA A 10 -0.13 -15.66 -0.23
CA ALA A 10 -1.01 -16.47 -1.07
C ALA A 10 -1.95 -15.58 -1.89
N LEU A 11 -2.63 -14.63 -1.23
CA LEU A 11 -3.54 -13.70 -1.91
C LEU A 11 -2.81 -12.81 -2.94
N ALA A 12 -1.62 -12.32 -2.61
CA ALA A 12 -0.80 -11.54 -3.54
C ALA A 12 -0.37 -12.36 -4.76
N ALA A 13 -0.12 -13.67 -4.60
CA ALA A 13 0.18 -14.56 -5.72
C ALA A 13 -1.02 -14.73 -6.65
N GLU A 14 -2.24 -14.93 -6.11
CA GLU A 14 -3.49 -14.97 -6.87
C GLU A 14 -3.69 -13.68 -7.69
N ILE A 15 -3.52 -12.52 -7.07
CA ILE A 15 -3.67 -11.22 -7.73
C ILE A 15 -2.62 -11.04 -8.83
N ARG A 16 -1.34 -11.37 -8.57
CA ARG A 16 -0.28 -11.26 -9.59
C ARG A 16 -0.52 -12.21 -10.77
N ALA A 17 -1.06 -13.40 -10.54
CA ALA A 17 -1.43 -14.30 -11.64
C ALA A 17 -2.51 -13.67 -12.53
N ASN A 18 -3.51 -13.02 -11.95
CA ASN A 18 -4.54 -12.29 -12.68
C ASN A 18 -3.96 -11.09 -13.45
N VAL A 19 -3.09 -10.31 -12.81
CA VAL A 19 -2.36 -9.20 -13.46
C VAL A 19 -1.56 -9.70 -14.64
N LYS A 20 -0.84 -10.83 -14.51
CA LYS A 20 -0.07 -11.44 -15.61
C LYS A 20 -0.95 -11.75 -16.80
N ALA A 21 -2.12 -12.34 -16.59
CA ALA A 21 -3.07 -12.61 -17.67
C ALA A 21 -3.53 -11.32 -18.37
N GLN A 22 -3.79 -10.26 -17.60
CA GLN A 22 -4.16 -8.95 -18.16
C GLN A 22 -3.03 -8.31 -18.96
N VAL A 23 -1.77 -8.40 -18.49
CA VAL A 23 -0.59 -7.94 -19.24
C VAL A 23 -0.43 -8.69 -20.55
N GLN A 24 -0.65 -10.00 -20.55
CA GLN A 24 -0.60 -10.82 -21.77
C GLN A 24 -1.67 -10.40 -22.79
N THR A 25 -2.88 -10.09 -22.33
CA THR A 25 -3.96 -9.57 -23.20
C THR A 25 -3.54 -8.25 -23.83
N LEU A 26 -3.04 -7.30 -23.03
CA LEU A 26 -2.55 -6.01 -23.55
C LEU A 26 -1.39 -6.18 -24.53
N ALA A 27 -0.46 -7.09 -24.25
CA ALA A 27 0.66 -7.39 -25.13
C ALA A 27 0.20 -7.96 -26.50
N ALA A 28 -0.84 -8.79 -26.52
CA ALA A 28 -1.44 -9.28 -27.76
C ALA A 28 -2.09 -8.16 -28.58
N GLU A 29 -2.51 -7.07 -27.93
CA GLU A 29 -3.01 -5.84 -28.56
C GLU A 29 -1.88 -4.85 -28.93
N GLY A 30 -0.61 -5.25 -28.79
CA GLY A 30 0.56 -4.42 -29.09
C GLY A 30 0.93 -3.43 -27.97
N VAL A 31 0.37 -3.58 -26.76
CA VAL A 31 0.61 -2.69 -25.63
C VAL A 31 1.62 -3.32 -24.67
N GLN A 32 2.82 -2.77 -24.59
CA GLN A 32 3.82 -3.14 -23.58
C GLN A 32 3.57 -2.33 -22.31
N THR A 33 3.00 -2.98 -21.28
CA THR A 33 2.83 -2.34 -19.96
C THR A 33 4.18 -2.05 -19.30
N SER A 34 4.39 -0.85 -18.77
CA SER A 34 5.66 -0.45 -18.19
C SER A 34 5.52 0.34 -16.87
N LEU A 35 6.51 0.17 -15.98
CA LEU A 35 6.64 0.85 -14.70
C LEU A 35 8.03 1.44 -14.56
N ALA A 36 8.12 2.77 -14.43
CA ALA A 36 9.34 3.44 -14.02
C ALA A 36 9.45 3.44 -12.49
N VAL A 37 10.58 2.95 -11.98
CA VAL A 37 10.90 2.90 -10.54
C VAL A 37 12.12 3.77 -10.30
N VAL A 38 11.95 4.84 -9.53
CA VAL A 38 13.03 5.77 -9.18
C VAL A 38 13.44 5.53 -7.73
N LEU A 39 14.72 5.29 -7.50
CA LEU A 39 15.35 5.16 -6.18
C LEU A 39 16.40 6.23 -6.03
N VAL A 40 16.31 7.04 -4.97
CA VAL A 40 17.31 8.06 -4.63
C VAL A 40 18.02 7.65 -3.35
N GLY A 41 19.35 7.58 -3.40
CA GLY A 41 20.18 7.15 -2.28
C GLY A 41 20.28 5.65 -2.11
N GLU A 42 20.90 5.24 -1.01
CA GLU A 42 21.31 3.85 -0.78
C GLU A 42 20.70 3.23 0.48
N ASP A 43 19.53 3.71 0.93
CA ASP A 43 18.84 3.12 2.07
C ASP A 43 18.61 1.61 1.87
N PRO A 44 19.13 0.74 2.76
CA PRO A 44 19.07 -0.70 2.56
C PRO A 44 17.63 -1.26 2.50
N ALA A 45 16.71 -0.67 3.25
CA ALA A 45 15.30 -1.10 3.25
C ALA A 45 14.66 -0.75 1.90
N SER A 46 14.87 0.46 1.40
CA SER A 46 14.38 0.91 0.09
C SER A 46 14.91 0.05 -1.05
N GLN A 47 16.20 -0.35 -1.00
CA GLN A 47 16.78 -1.25 -2.01
C GLN A 47 16.11 -2.63 -2.03
N VAL A 48 15.77 -3.19 -0.86
CA VAL A 48 15.04 -4.46 -0.77
C VAL A 48 13.64 -4.32 -1.37
N TYR A 49 12.93 -3.23 -1.06
CA TYR A 49 11.59 -2.96 -1.60
C TYR A 49 11.62 -2.81 -3.13
N VAL A 50 12.54 -2.01 -3.65
CA VAL A 50 12.71 -1.81 -5.11
C VAL A 50 13.01 -3.14 -5.80
N ARG A 51 13.94 -3.95 -5.27
CA ARG A 51 14.25 -5.27 -5.83
C ARG A 51 13.03 -6.18 -5.90
N ASN A 52 12.20 -6.20 -4.85
CA ASN A 52 10.99 -7.00 -4.82
C ASN A 52 9.93 -6.49 -5.82
N LYS A 53 9.83 -5.17 -6.04
CA LYS A 53 8.95 -4.56 -7.05
C LYS A 53 9.40 -4.91 -8.47
N ILE A 54 10.71 -4.80 -8.75
CA ILE A 54 11.29 -5.18 -10.06
C ILE A 54 11.05 -6.68 -10.33
N LYS A 55 11.27 -7.54 -9.33
CA LYS A 55 10.97 -8.97 -9.46
C LYS A 55 9.49 -9.20 -9.77
N ALA A 56 8.58 -8.49 -9.10
CA ALA A 56 7.15 -8.62 -9.36
C ALA A 56 6.77 -8.14 -10.77
N CYS A 57 7.43 -7.10 -11.29
CA CYS A 57 7.28 -6.69 -12.68
C CYS A 57 7.67 -7.83 -13.63
N ALA A 58 8.85 -8.43 -13.43
CA ALA A 58 9.31 -9.55 -14.25
C ALA A 58 8.35 -10.75 -14.18
N ASP A 59 7.87 -11.12 -12.98
CA ASP A 59 6.93 -12.23 -12.77
C ASP A 59 5.59 -12.02 -13.47
N THR A 60 5.16 -10.75 -13.64
CA THR A 60 3.87 -10.37 -14.26
C THR A 60 3.99 -9.96 -15.72
N GLY A 61 5.21 -9.83 -16.28
CA GLY A 61 5.44 -9.39 -17.65
C GLY A 61 5.39 -7.87 -17.85
N ILE A 62 5.37 -7.10 -16.76
CA ILE A 62 5.48 -5.64 -16.81
C ILE A 62 6.94 -5.26 -17.05
N ARG A 63 7.21 -4.39 -18.03
CA ARG A 63 8.54 -3.84 -18.26
C ARG A 63 8.93 -2.89 -17.13
N SER A 64 9.98 -3.20 -16.40
CA SER A 64 10.52 -2.33 -15.36
C SER A 64 11.62 -1.43 -15.92
N LEU A 65 11.51 -0.13 -15.69
CA LEU A 65 12.52 0.88 -15.98
C LEU A 65 13.08 1.38 -14.65
N GLU A 66 14.28 0.96 -14.29
CA GLU A 66 14.90 1.31 -13.01
C GLU A 66 15.83 2.51 -13.17
N PHE A 67 15.64 3.54 -12.35
CA PHE A 67 16.47 4.72 -12.26
C PHE A 67 17.04 4.85 -10.85
N ARG A 68 18.36 4.68 -10.73
CA ARG A 68 19.09 4.87 -9.48
C ARG A 68 19.78 6.22 -9.52
N MET A 69 19.45 7.07 -8.56
CA MET A 69 20.03 8.39 -8.39
C MET A 69 20.82 8.44 -7.08
N SER A 70 21.87 9.24 -7.05
CA SER A 70 22.76 9.31 -5.89
C SER A 70 22.07 9.95 -4.67
N ALA A 71 22.64 9.77 -3.48
CA ALA A 71 22.13 10.39 -2.26
C ALA A 71 22.24 11.92 -2.27
N GLU A 72 23.16 12.46 -3.07
CA GLU A 72 23.40 13.91 -3.26
C GLU A 72 22.48 14.54 -4.29
N THR A 73 21.65 13.74 -4.98
CA THR A 73 20.67 14.24 -5.96
C THR A 73 19.85 15.38 -5.36
N THR A 74 19.76 16.46 -6.12
CA THR A 74 18.94 17.62 -5.74
C THR A 74 17.46 17.39 -6.06
N GLU A 75 16.59 18.17 -5.43
CA GLU A 75 15.16 18.16 -5.76
C GLU A 75 14.92 18.51 -7.23
N GLU A 76 15.65 19.49 -7.77
CA GLU A 76 15.52 19.92 -9.17
C GLU A 76 15.87 18.80 -10.16
N GLU A 77 16.93 18.04 -9.89
CA GLU A 77 17.33 16.91 -10.74
C GLU A 77 16.28 15.79 -10.72
N LEU A 78 15.71 15.48 -9.55
CA LEU A 78 14.65 14.49 -9.44
C LEU A 78 13.37 14.96 -10.13
N LEU A 79 12.99 16.23 -9.97
CA LEU A 79 11.81 16.80 -10.64
C LEU A 79 11.99 16.83 -12.16
N ALA A 80 13.19 17.10 -12.66
CA ALA A 80 13.52 17.02 -14.09
C ALA A 80 13.34 15.58 -14.60
N LYS A 81 13.80 14.56 -13.85
CA LYS A 81 13.59 13.14 -14.21
C LYS A 81 12.11 12.77 -14.21
N ILE A 82 11.33 13.23 -13.23
CA ILE A 82 9.88 12.98 -13.20
C ILE A 82 9.19 13.61 -14.41
N LYS A 83 9.59 14.83 -14.78
CA LYS A 83 9.05 15.48 -15.99
C LYS A 83 9.33 14.66 -17.25
N GLU A 84 10.56 14.19 -17.44
CA GLU A 84 10.92 13.29 -18.56
C GLU A 84 10.01 12.04 -18.57
N LEU A 85 9.83 11.39 -17.43
CA LEU A 85 8.99 10.19 -17.32
C LEU A 85 7.49 10.48 -17.54
N ASN A 86 7.03 11.67 -17.14
CA ASN A 86 5.66 12.10 -17.42
C ASN A 86 5.40 12.27 -18.92
N GLU A 87 6.39 12.77 -19.65
CA GLU A 87 6.33 13.02 -21.09
C GLU A 87 6.59 11.75 -21.94
N ASP A 88 7.18 10.70 -21.36
CA ASP A 88 7.46 9.44 -22.06
C ASP A 88 6.20 8.58 -22.20
N ASP A 89 5.66 8.46 -23.42
CA ASP A 89 4.49 7.65 -23.73
C ASP A 89 4.70 6.16 -23.54
N SER A 90 5.95 5.68 -23.48
CA SER A 90 6.26 4.29 -23.19
C SER A 90 6.16 3.93 -21.70
N VAL A 91 5.99 4.92 -20.80
CA VAL A 91 5.86 4.77 -19.35
C VAL A 91 4.40 4.87 -18.94
N ASP A 92 3.83 3.80 -18.41
CA ASP A 92 2.44 3.76 -17.93
C ASP A 92 2.31 4.13 -16.45
N GLY A 93 3.27 3.74 -15.63
CA GLY A 93 3.32 4.07 -14.21
C GLY A 93 4.66 4.63 -13.77
N ILE A 94 4.64 5.53 -12.80
CA ILE A 94 5.82 6.10 -12.15
C ILE A 94 5.72 5.82 -10.66
N LEU A 95 6.81 5.32 -10.09
CA LEU A 95 6.98 5.12 -8.67
C LEU A 95 8.29 5.75 -8.21
N VAL A 96 8.21 6.66 -7.25
CA VAL A 96 9.39 7.19 -6.55
C VAL A 96 9.44 6.55 -5.17
N GLN A 97 10.48 5.77 -4.90
CA GLN A 97 10.59 5.03 -3.65
C GLN A 97 10.83 5.97 -2.47
N LEU A 98 9.94 5.95 -1.49
CA LEU A 98 10.11 6.65 -0.21
C LEU A 98 10.83 5.75 0.83
N PRO A 99 11.54 6.34 1.81
CA PRO A 99 11.77 7.77 2.01
C PRO A 99 12.79 8.35 1.03
N LEU A 100 12.72 9.67 0.81
CA LEU A 100 13.71 10.43 0.07
C LEU A 100 14.77 11.05 1.01
N PRO A 101 15.97 11.38 0.50
CA PRO A 101 16.95 12.19 1.24
C PRO A 101 16.37 13.51 1.73
N ALA A 102 16.88 14.02 2.86
CA ALA A 102 16.31 15.16 3.59
C ALA A 102 16.26 16.48 2.79
N GLN A 103 17.12 16.63 1.77
CA GLN A 103 17.16 17.81 0.88
C GLN A 103 16.02 17.82 -0.15
N ILE A 104 15.25 16.72 -0.29
CA ILE A 104 14.18 16.58 -1.28
C ILE A 104 12.82 16.57 -0.58
N ASN A 105 11.93 17.46 -0.99
CA ASN A 105 10.57 17.51 -0.47
C ASN A 105 9.70 16.43 -1.13
N ALA A 106 9.33 15.40 -0.38
CA ALA A 106 8.53 14.30 -0.88
C ALA A 106 7.14 14.73 -1.39
N GLU A 107 6.52 15.79 -0.83
CA GLU A 107 5.23 16.29 -1.31
C GLU A 107 5.36 16.98 -2.68
N ALA A 108 6.44 17.74 -2.90
CA ALA A 108 6.73 18.33 -4.19
C ALA A 108 6.93 17.25 -5.26
N VAL A 109 7.69 16.20 -4.93
CA VAL A 109 7.94 15.05 -5.80
C VAL A 109 6.65 14.31 -6.16
N ILE A 110 5.83 13.96 -5.19
CA ILE A 110 4.55 13.28 -5.41
C ILE A 110 3.62 14.14 -6.28
N SER A 111 3.57 15.44 -6.02
CA SER A 111 2.72 16.39 -6.77
C SER A 111 3.19 16.61 -8.21
N ALA A 112 4.46 16.36 -8.51
CA ALA A 112 5.02 16.47 -9.86
C ALA A 112 4.73 15.26 -10.75
N ILE A 113 4.37 14.12 -10.18
CA ILE A 113 3.99 12.93 -10.95
C ILE A 113 2.63 13.18 -11.61
N CYS A 114 2.52 12.91 -12.91
CA CYS A 114 1.24 12.97 -13.61
C CYS A 114 0.23 12.02 -12.93
N PRO A 115 -0.95 12.49 -12.49
CA PRO A 115 -1.95 11.63 -11.82
C PRO A 115 -2.28 10.35 -12.57
N LYS A 116 -2.31 10.39 -13.91
CA LYS A 116 -2.56 9.20 -14.73
C LYS A 116 -1.43 8.16 -14.68
N LYS A 117 -0.25 8.53 -14.16
CA LYS A 117 0.92 7.67 -14.00
C LYS A 117 1.29 7.42 -12.53
N ASP A 118 0.64 8.09 -11.57
CA ASP A 118 0.86 7.86 -10.14
C ASP A 118 0.20 6.55 -9.67
N VAL A 119 0.86 5.44 -9.95
CA VAL A 119 0.35 4.10 -9.63
C VAL A 119 0.48 3.71 -8.16
N ASP A 120 1.23 4.48 -7.36
CA ASP A 120 1.20 4.37 -5.89
C ASP A 120 -0.08 4.98 -5.28
N GLY A 121 -0.72 5.92 -6.01
CA GLY A 121 -1.97 6.56 -5.61
C GLY A 121 -1.81 7.62 -4.53
N PHE A 122 -0.66 8.28 -4.45
CA PHE A 122 -0.35 9.26 -3.40
C PHE A 122 -0.67 10.70 -3.78
N HIS A 123 -0.84 10.98 -5.07
CA HIS A 123 -1.14 12.32 -5.56
C HIS A 123 -2.45 12.86 -4.97
N VAL A 124 -2.50 14.16 -4.69
CA VAL A 124 -3.65 14.83 -4.07
C VAL A 124 -4.95 14.62 -4.87
N MET A 125 -4.86 14.48 -6.19
CA MET A 125 -6.02 14.18 -7.05
C MET A 125 -6.66 12.84 -6.70
N HIS A 126 -5.86 11.81 -6.39
CA HIS A 126 -6.37 10.51 -5.96
C HIS A 126 -6.94 10.56 -4.54
N ALA A 127 -6.30 11.31 -3.64
CA ALA A 127 -6.85 11.54 -2.31
C ALA A 127 -8.21 12.26 -2.38
N GLY A 128 -8.35 13.27 -3.25
CA GLY A 128 -9.60 13.96 -3.50
C GLY A 128 -10.66 13.05 -4.15
N ALA A 129 -10.26 12.24 -5.13
CA ALA A 129 -11.13 11.25 -5.77
C ALA A 129 -11.67 10.24 -4.75
N LEU A 130 -10.78 9.67 -3.92
CA LEU A 130 -11.15 8.72 -2.86
C LEU A 130 -12.13 9.37 -1.85
N MET A 131 -11.87 10.60 -1.42
CA MET A 131 -12.74 11.33 -0.49
C MET A 131 -14.14 11.59 -1.05
N THR A 132 -14.24 11.80 -2.36
CA THR A 132 -15.50 12.17 -3.06
C THR A 132 -16.17 11.01 -3.78
N GLY A 133 -15.62 9.78 -3.65
CA GLY A 133 -16.15 8.60 -4.33
C GLY A 133 -16.01 8.65 -5.85
N LYS A 134 -15.00 9.35 -6.36
CA LYS A 134 -14.68 9.44 -7.78
C LYS A 134 -13.60 8.43 -8.17
N GLU A 135 -13.45 8.19 -9.47
CA GLU A 135 -12.40 7.33 -10.00
C GLU A 135 -11.01 7.91 -9.75
N GLY A 136 -10.08 7.05 -9.39
CA GLY A 136 -8.68 7.38 -9.12
C GLY A 136 -7.91 6.15 -8.66
N PHE A 137 -6.58 6.23 -8.65
CA PHE A 137 -5.79 5.16 -8.08
C PHE A 137 -5.93 5.15 -6.57
N VAL A 138 -6.19 3.95 -6.04
CA VAL A 138 -6.20 3.73 -4.59
C VAL A 138 -4.76 3.47 -4.13
N PRO A 139 -4.29 4.11 -3.04
CA PRO A 139 -2.99 3.82 -2.48
C PRO A 139 -2.77 2.32 -2.27
N CYS A 140 -1.63 1.80 -2.76
CA CYS A 140 -1.41 0.35 -2.88
C CYS A 140 -1.55 -0.41 -1.55
N THR A 141 -1.03 0.13 -0.44
CA THR A 141 -1.11 -0.52 0.87
C THR A 141 -2.54 -0.58 1.41
N PRO A 142 -3.31 0.52 1.51
CA PRO A 142 -4.72 0.48 1.88
C PRO A 142 -5.56 -0.40 0.96
N TYR A 143 -5.27 -0.40 -0.33
CA TYR A 143 -5.98 -1.26 -1.27
C TYR A 143 -5.73 -2.75 -0.96
N GLY A 144 -4.47 -3.12 -0.70
CA GLY A 144 -4.12 -4.47 -0.26
C GLY A 144 -4.79 -4.88 1.05
N VAL A 145 -4.93 -3.95 2.00
CA VAL A 145 -5.66 -4.17 3.25
C VAL A 145 -7.14 -4.47 2.98
N MET A 146 -7.80 -3.71 2.11
CA MET A 146 -9.20 -4.01 1.74
C MET A 146 -9.36 -5.40 1.13
N ARG A 147 -8.42 -5.85 0.29
CA ARG A 147 -8.43 -7.21 -0.29
C ARG A 147 -8.25 -8.30 0.78
N LEU A 148 -7.46 -8.03 1.83
CA LEU A 148 -7.31 -8.95 2.98
C LEU A 148 -8.59 -9.00 3.83
N ILE A 149 -9.24 -7.86 4.07
CA ILE A 149 -10.53 -7.82 4.76
C ILE A 149 -11.59 -8.59 3.97
N GLU A 150 -11.65 -8.41 2.65
CA GLU A 150 -12.54 -9.18 1.78
C GLU A 150 -12.26 -10.70 1.87
N LYS A 151 -10.98 -11.10 1.90
CA LYS A 151 -10.56 -12.50 2.04
C LYS A 151 -10.99 -13.12 3.37
N SER A 152 -11.16 -12.32 4.43
CA SER A 152 -11.70 -12.81 5.71
C SER A 152 -13.18 -13.19 5.64
N GLY A 153 -13.90 -12.77 4.60
CA GLY A 153 -15.35 -12.93 4.48
C GLY A 153 -16.16 -11.97 5.35
N VAL A 154 -15.51 -11.10 6.13
CA VAL A 154 -16.19 -10.12 6.97
C VAL A 154 -16.60 -8.92 6.12
N ASN A 155 -17.90 -8.66 6.02
CA ASN A 155 -18.42 -7.46 5.37
C ASN A 155 -18.26 -6.24 6.29
N PRO A 156 -17.56 -5.18 5.86
CA PRO A 156 -17.39 -3.96 6.66
C PRO A 156 -18.68 -3.17 6.93
N ALA A 157 -19.73 -3.36 6.11
CA ALA A 157 -20.97 -2.62 6.24
C ALA A 157 -21.61 -2.80 7.64
N GLY A 158 -21.85 -1.67 8.33
CA GLY A 158 -22.40 -1.62 9.68
C GLY A 158 -21.41 -2.03 10.79
N LYS A 159 -20.15 -2.34 10.47
CA LYS A 159 -19.11 -2.68 11.45
C LYS A 159 -18.42 -1.43 11.99
N THR A 160 -17.92 -1.54 13.21
CA THR A 160 -17.01 -0.54 13.78
C THR A 160 -15.59 -0.85 13.32
N ALA A 161 -14.98 0.09 12.59
CA ALA A 161 -13.60 -0.01 12.16
C ALA A 161 -12.74 1.04 12.88
N VAL A 162 -11.59 0.62 13.38
CA VAL A 162 -10.59 1.53 13.98
C VAL A 162 -9.30 1.45 13.18
N VAL A 163 -8.85 2.60 12.71
CA VAL A 163 -7.55 2.76 12.05
C VAL A 163 -6.61 3.47 13.01
N VAL A 164 -5.57 2.78 13.47
CA VAL A 164 -4.53 3.34 14.32
C VAL A 164 -3.39 3.84 13.42
N GLY A 165 -3.34 5.14 13.23
CA GLY A 165 -2.44 5.82 12.30
C GLY A 165 -3.20 6.80 11.40
N ARG A 166 -2.52 7.92 11.02
CA ARG A 166 -3.14 8.99 10.23
C ARG A 166 -2.23 9.56 9.14
N SER A 167 -1.32 8.72 8.61
CA SER A 167 -0.45 9.12 7.50
C SER A 167 -1.27 9.36 6.23
N ASN A 168 -0.76 10.22 5.34
CA ASN A 168 -1.39 10.51 4.05
C ASN A 168 -1.38 9.29 3.12
N ILE A 169 -0.39 8.40 3.29
CA ILE A 169 -0.19 7.25 2.40
C ILE A 169 -0.89 5.97 2.88
N VAL A 170 -1.29 5.86 4.16
CA VAL A 170 -1.97 4.67 4.71
C VAL A 170 -3.19 5.03 5.54
N GLY A 171 -3.02 5.71 6.67
CA GLY A 171 -4.09 5.85 7.67
C GLY A 171 -5.32 6.59 7.17
N LYS A 172 -5.14 7.76 6.54
CA LYS A 172 -6.25 8.54 5.98
C LYS A 172 -6.94 7.82 4.82
N PRO A 173 -6.23 7.31 3.78
CA PRO A 173 -6.89 6.57 2.72
C PRO A 173 -7.55 5.28 3.21
N MET A 174 -6.99 4.59 4.21
CA MET A 174 -7.62 3.42 4.80
C MET A 174 -8.97 3.77 5.45
N ALA A 175 -9.02 4.87 6.18
CA ALA A 175 -10.27 5.34 6.79
C ALA A 175 -11.33 5.66 5.73
N MET A 176 -10.95 6.28 4.62
CA MET A 176 -11.86 6.58 3.52
C MET A 176 -12.38 5.33 2.81
N LEU A 177 -11.52 4.33 2.60
CA LEU A 177 -11.93 3.05 2.00
C LEU A 177 -12.91 2.28 2.89
N LEU A 178 -12.68 2.24 4.19
CA LEU A 178 -13.59 1.61 5.14
C LEU A 178 -14.93 2.36 5.22
N LEU A 179 -14.89 3.70 5.20
CA LEU A 179 -16.09 4.53 5.13
C LEU A 179 -16.88 4.27 3.84
N ALA A 180 -16.22 4.21 2.70
CA ALA A 180 -16.83 3.88 1.42
C ALA A 180 -17.44 2.46 1.41
N ALA A 181 -16.88 1.54 2.21
CA ALA A 181 -17.43 0.21 2.44
C ALA A 181 -18.54 0.16 3.51
N ASN A 182 -19.09 1.33 3.90
CA ASN A 182 -20.17 1.51 4.87
C ASN A 182 -19.81 1.08 6.32
N ALA A 183 -18.55 1.11 6.70
CA ALA A 183 -18.14 0.96 8.09
C ALA A 183 -18.30 2.26 8.87
N THR A 184 -18.54 2.16 10.19
CA THR A 184 -18.37 3.29 11.12
C THR A 184 -16.89 3.38 11.50
N VAL A 185 -16.22 4.46 11.09
CA VAL A 185 -14.76 4.53 11.18
C VAL A 185 -14.30 5.50 12.26
N THR A 186 -13.37 5.05 13.08
CA THR A 186 -12.62 5.89 14.04
C THR A 186 -11.15 5.88 13.65
N VAL A 187 -10.53 7.06 13.57
CA VAL A 187 -9.08 7.21 13.37
C VAL A 187 -8.43 7.57 14.70
N ALA A 188 -7.58 6.67 15.20
CA ALA A 188 -6.80 6.86 16.41
C ALA A 188 -5.33 7.18 16.07
N HIS A 189 -4.66 7.93 16.94
CA HIS A 189 -3.29 8.39 16.70
C HIS A 189 -2.57 8.71 18.02
N SER A 190 -1.34 9.17 17.97
CA SER A 190 -0.50 9.47 19.15
C SER A 190 -1.06 10.51 20.14
N ARG A 191 -2.13 11.22 19.78
CA ARG A 191 -2.85 12.16 20.65
C ARG A 191 -4.19 11.61 21.15
N THR A 192 -4.55 10.39 20.77
CA THR A 192 -5.79 9.75 21.23
C THR A 192 -5.61 9.32 22.69
N PRO A 193 -6.41 9.83 23.62
CA PRO A 193 -6.39 9.34 24.98
C PRO A 193 -6.99 7.92 25.01
N ASP A 194 -6.51 7.10 25.93
CA ASP A 194 -7.00 5.73 26.15
C ASP A 194 -7.17 4.92 24.85
N LEU A 195 -6.05 4.74 24.13
CA LEU A 195 -6.05 4.01 22.86
C LEU A 195 -6.68 2.62 22.98
N ALA A 196 -6.46 1.94 24.12
CA ALA A 196 -7.00 0.61 24.35
C ALA A 196 -8.54 0.60 24.38
N GLU A 197 -9.17 1.59 25.01
CA GLU A 197 -10.63 1.73 25.03
C GLU A 197 -11.19 1.92 23.62
N VAL A 198 -10.51 2.69 22.77
CA VAL A 198 -10.91 2.92 21.39
C VAL A 198 -10.78 1.65 20.55
N THR A 199 -9.65 0.96 20.66
CA THR A 199 -9.36 -0.21 19.80
C THR A 199 -10.18 -1.45 20.19
N ARG A 200 -10.50 -1.64 21.45
CA ARG A 200 -11.38 -2.74 21.93
C ARG A 200 -12.79 -2.73 21.33
N ARG A 201 -13.24 -1.63 20.76
CA ARG A 201 -14.57 -1.54 20.12
C ARG A 201 -14.57 -2.00 18.66
N ALA A 202 -13.38 -2.22 18.08
CA ALA A 202 -13.23 -2.49 16.66
C ALA A 202 -13.62 -3.91 16.27
N ASP A 203 -14.58 -4.07 15.37
CA ASP A 203 -14.79 -5.31 14.61
C ASP A 203 -13.67 -5.52 13.59
N ILE A 204 -13.14 -4.40 13.06
CA ILE A 204 -12.01 -4.36 12.12
C ILE A 204 -10.97 -3.38 12.68
N LEU A 205 -9.80 -3.86 13.03
CA LEU A 205 -8.69 -3.08 13.55
C LEU A 205 -7.54 -3.05 12.54
N VAL A 206 -7.15 -1.86 12.10
CA VAL A 206 -5.98 -1.67 11.23
C VAL A 206 -4.91 -0.90 11.98
N ALA A 207 -3.76 -1.51 12.22
CA ALA A 207 -2.60 -0.91 12.87
C ALA A 207 -1.57 -0.43 11.84
N ALA A 208 -1.28 0.88 11.81
CA ALA A 208 -0.41 1.53 10.84
C ALA A 208 0.35 2.72 11.44
N VAL A 209 1.12 2.47 12.50
CA VAL A 209 1.83 3.51 13.29
C VAL A 209 3.35 3.39 13.27
N GLY A 210 3.90 2.26 12.80
CA GLY A 210 5.34 2.02 12.78
C GLY A 210 5.95 1.88 14.19
N ARG A 211 5.21 1.28 15.13
CA ARG A 211 5.68 1.01 16.49
C ARG A 211 5.53 -0.47 16.82
N ALA A 212 6.67 -1.13 16.96
CA ALA A 212 6.73 -2.56 17.25
C ALA A 212 5.84 -2.97 18.42
N LYS A 213 4.95 -3.94 18.19
CA LYS A 213 4.13 -4.61 19.20
C LYS A 213 3.31 -3.66 20.10
N LEU A 214 2.87 -2.52 19.55
CA LEU A 214 2.06 -1.55 20.29
C LEU A 214 0.68 -2.12 20.67
N ILE A 215 0.04 -2.83 19.74
CA ILE A 215 -1.29 -3.41 19.94
C ILE A 215 -1.17 -4.77 20.59
N LYS A 216 -1.80 -4.91 21.75
CA LYS A 216 -1.81 -6.12 22.59
C LYS A 216 -3.20 -6.73 22.67
N ALA A 217 -3.31 -7.96 23.21
CA ALA A 217 -4.56 -8.71 23.29
C ALA A 217 -5.66 -7.96 24.05
N ASP A 218 -5.32 -7.24 25.11
CA ASP A 218 -6.25 -6.45 25.92
C ASP A 218 -6.77 -5.20 25.19
N MET A 219 -6.20 -4.86 24.04
CA MET A 219 -6.60 -3.77 23.15
C MET A 219 -7.48 -4.24 21.98
N VAL A 220 -7.77 -5.53 21.86
CA VAL A 220 -8.46 -6.13 20.72
C VAL A 220 -9.80 -6.72 21.15
N LYS A 221 -10.86 -6.44 20.40
CA LYS A 221 -12.16 -7.07 20.58
C LYS A 221 -12.08 -8.56 20.23
N PRO A 222 -12.57 -9.47 21.08
CA PRO A 222 -12.65 -10.89 20.74
C PRO A 222 -13.35 -11.12 19.39
N GLY A 223 -12.71 -11.90 18.52
CA GLY A 223 -13.25 -12.21 17.19
C GLY A 223 -13.02 -11.12 16.11
N ALA A 224 -12.34 -10.03 16.42
CA ALA A 224 -12.05 -8.96 15.44
C ALA A 224 -11.16 -9.41 14.29
N VAL A 225 -11.28 -8.73 13.16
CA VAL A 225 -10.31 -8.77 12.05
C VAL A 225 -9.18 -7.80 12.37
N VAL A 226 -7.96 -8.30 12.53
CA VAL A 226 -6.77 -7.49 12.86
C VAL A 226 -5.81 -7.48 11.68
N ILE A 227 -5.61 -6.29 11.12
CA ILE A 227 -4.69 -6.07 9.99
C ILE A 227 -3.50 -5.25 10.49
N ASP A 228 -2.33 -5.85 10.42
CA ASP A 228 -1.07 -5.24 10.79
C ASP A 228 -0.32 -4.73 9.55
N VAL A 229 -0.25 -3.42 9.40
CA VAL A 229 0.48 -2.74 8.33
C VAL A 229 1.92 -2.44 8.74
N GLY A 230 2.21 -2.51 10.04
CA GLY A 230 3.51 -2.18 10.59
C GLY A 230 4.61 -3.07 10.03
N MET A 231 5.77 -2.47 9.83
CA MET A 231 7.00 -3.18 9.48
C MET A 231 8.14 -2.60 10.29
N ASN A 232 8.42 -3.26 11.40
CA ASN A 232 9.40 -2.85 12.38
C ASN A 232 10.46 -3.94 12.56
N ARG A 233 11.50 -3.63 13.34
CA ARG A 233 12.41 -4.62 13.89
C ARG A 233 12.27 -4.60 15.41
N ASP A 234 12.20 -5.78 16.00
CA ASP A 234 12.25 -5.94 17.44
C ASP A 234 13.69 -5.75 17.99
N GLU A 235 13.85 -5.82 19.28
CA GLU A 235 15.13 -5.69 19.98
C GLU A 235 16.19 -6.70 19.54
N ASN A 236 15.78 -7.83 18.94
CA ASN A 236 16.65 -8.84 18.36
C ASN A 236 16.91 -8.64 16.85
N GLY A 237 16.43 -7.55 16.27
CA GLY A 237 16.52 -7.25 14.83
C GLY A 237 15.57 -8.06 13.95
N LYS A 238 14.69 -8.90 14.52
CA LYS A 238 13.69 -9.68 13.79
C LYS A 238 12.55 -8.78 13.31
N LEU A 239 12.07 -9.02 12.10
CA LEU A 239 10.90 -8.30 11.57
C LEU A 239 9.65 -8.62 12.40
N CYS A 240 8.95 -7.57 12.79
CA CYS A 240 7.67 -7.63 13.49
C CYS A 240 6.75 -6.49 13.02
N GLY A 241 5.48 -6.57 13.38
CA GLY A 241 4.49 -5.54 13.07
C GLY A 241 4.25 -4.57 14.23
N ASP A 242 3.18 -3.80 14.08
CA ASP A 242 2.64 -2.93 15.13
C ASP A 242 1.81 -3.72 16.15
N VAL A 243 1.41 -4.94 15.79
CA VAL A 243 0.61 -5.84 16.63
C VAL A 243 1.53 -6.87 17.27
N ASP A 244 1.34 -7.13 18.56
CA ASP A 244 1.96 -8.28 19.23
C ASP A 244 1.26 -9.56 18.78
N PHE A 245 1.75 -10.13 17.69
CA PHE A 245 1.11 -11.24 16.97
C PHE A 245 0.82 -12.43 17.88
N ASP A 246 1.79 -12.81 18.70
CA ASP A 246 1.68 -14.00 19.57
C ASP A 246 0.67 -13.80 20.68
N ASP A 247 0.51 -12.59 21.19
CA ASP A 247 -0.46 -12.21 22.20
C ASP A 247 -1.87 -12.08 21.59
N VAL A 248 -1.99 -11.39 20.44
CA VAL A 248 -3.29 -11.03 19.83
C VAL A 248 -3.94 -12.22 19.11
N LYS A 249 -3.18 -13.17 18.57
CA LYS A 249 -3.74 -14.31 17.81
C LYS A 249 -4.72 -15.18 18.59
N GLU A 250 -4.67 -15.16 19.91
CA GLU A 250 -5.61 -15.94 20.76
C GLU A 250 -6.92 -15.19 21.01
N THR A 251 -6.97 -13.87 20.72
CA THR A 251 -8.14 -13.01 20.91
C THR A 251 -8.84 -12.66 19.59
N ALA A 252 -8.08 -12.39 18.54
CA ALA A 252 -8.62 -12.04 17.22
C ALA A 252 -9.35 -13.22 16.56
N GLY A 253 -10.30 -12.92 15.67
CA GLY A 253 -10.89 -13.92 14.76
C GLY A 253 -10.03 -14.14 13.52
N PHE A 254 -9.45 -13.05 12.99
CA PHE A 254 -8.54 -13.05 11.84
C PHE A 254 -7.35 -12.13 12.13
N ILE A 255 -6.18 -12.53 11.67
CA ILE A 255 -4.95 -11.73 11.86
C ILE A 255 -3.98 -11.87 10.69
N THR A 256 -3.33 -10.78 10.30
CA THR A 256 -2.24 -10.82 9.32
C THR A 256 -0.89 -11.09 10.00
N PRO A 257 -0.04 -11.96 9.44
CA PRO A 257 1.32 -12.14 9.93
C PRO A 257 2.26 -11.03 9.44
N VAL A 258 3.31 -10.73 10.20
CA VAL A 258 4.43 -9.90 9.76
C VAL A 258 5.74 -10.66 9.99
N PRO A 259 6.50 -10.95 8.91
CA PRO A 259 6.24 -10.68 7.50
C PRO A 259 5.20 -11.63 6.88
N GLY A 260 4.64 -11.25 5.72
CA GLY A 260 3.80 -12.13 4.90
C GLY A 260 2.32 -11.73 4.82
N GLY A 261 1.89 -10.71 5.55
CA GLY A 261 0.57 -10.13 5.47
C GLY A 261 0.47 -9.00 4.43
N VAL A 262 0.47 -7.74 4.90
CA VAL A 262 0.21 -6.57 4.05
C VAL A 262 1.33 -6.26 3.04
N GLY A 263 2.61 -6.47 3.39
CA GLY A 263 3.73 -6.14 2.50
C GLY A 263 3.64 -6.76 1.10
N PRO A 264 3.42 -8.07 0.95
CA PRO A 264 3.21 -8.69 -0.36
C PRO A 264 2.02 -8.13 -1.13
N MET A 265 0.95 -7.73 -0.42
CA MET A 265 -0.24 -7.14 -1.03
C MET A 265 0.02 -5.77 -1.62
N THR A 266 0.84 -4.92 -0.96
CA THR A 266 1.24 -3.61 -1.49
C THR A 266 1.87 -3.77 -2.88
N ILE A 267 2.77 -4.74 -3.06
CA ILE A 267 3.42 -5.00 -4.34
C ILE A 267 2.41 -5.52 -5.38
N ALA A 268 1.51 -6.41 -4.98
CA ALA A 268 0.48 -6.93 -5.89
C ALA A 268 -0.47 -5.82 -6.37
N MET A 269 -0.86 -4.88 -5.49
CA MET A 269 -1.70 -3.75 -5.87
C MET A 269 -0.96 -2.73 -6.73
N LEU A 270 0.34 -2.55 -6.55
CA LEU A 270 1.16 -1.74 -7.45
C LEU A 270 1.14 -2.31 -8.87
N MET A 271 1.30 -3.63 -9.03
CA MET A 271 1.20 -4.28 -10.35
C MET A 271 -0.21 -4.10 -10.94
N TYR A 272 -1.24 -4.24 -10.13
CA TYR A 272 -2.64 -4.04 -10.53
C TYR A 272 -2.89 -2.59 -11.00
N ASN A 273 -2.46 -1.58 -10.23
CA ASN A 273 -2.58 -0.18 -10.61
C ASN A 273 -1.81 0.14 -11.90
N THR A 274 -0.62 -0.45 -12.09
CA THR A 274 0.19 -0.25 -13.30
C THR A 274 -0.54 -0.77 -14.55
N VAL A 275 -1.14 -1.94 -14.48
CA VAL A 275 -1.95 -2.47 -15.61
C VAL A 275 -3.18 -1.63 -15.85
N THR A 276 -3.83 -1.16 -14.78
CA THR A 276 -4.98 -0.23 -14.90
C THR A 276 -4.58 1.07 -15.56
N ALA A 277 -3.40 1.63 -15.23
CA ALA A 277 -2.85 2.82 -15.88
C ALA A 277 -2.60 2.58 -17.38
N ALA A 278 -1.95 1.48 -17.73
CA ALA A 278 -1.70 1.11 -19.13
C ALA A 278 -2.98 1.01 -19.96
N ARG A 279 -4.02 0.43 -19.37
CA ARG A 279 -5.33 0.28 -20.02
C ARG A 279 -6.04 1.62 -20.19
N SER A 280 -6.14 2.43 -19.14
CA SER A 280 -6.86 3.70 -19.17
C SER A 280 -6.22 4.73 -20.10
N ARG A 281 -4.88 4.79 -20.17
CA ARG A 281 -4.19 5.72 -21.08
C ARG A 281 -4.44 5.44 -22.54
N ARG A 282 -4.77 4.21 -22.93
CA ARG A 282 -5.03 3.79 -24.31
C ARG A 282 -6.50 3.93 -24.70
N CYS A 283 -7.43 3.87 -23.77
CA CYS A 283 -8.85 4.11 -24.04
C CYS A 283 -9.19 5.59 -24.33
N PHE A 284 -8.26 6.53 -24.08
CA PHE A 284 -8.43 7.97 -24.37
C PHE A 284 -7.67 8.43 -25.61
N ALA A 285 -7.10 7.52 -26.40
CA ALA A 285 -6.43 7.80 -27.66
C ALA A 285 -7.38 7.63 -28.89
N CYS A 286 -8.69 7.82 -28.67
CA CYS A 286 -9.71 7.90 -29.74
C CYS A 286 -10.24 9.32 -29.86
#